data_ff0a34e9778ad93c1e05bb7fee7de76f
#
_entry.id   ff0a34e9778ad93c1e05bb7fee7de76f
#
_cell.length_a   1.000
_cell.length_b   1.000
_cell.length_c   1.000
_cell.angle_alpha   90.00
_cell.angle_beta   90.00
_cell.angle_gamma   90.00
#
_symmetry.space_group_name_H-M   'P 1'
#
loop_
_entity.id
_entity.type
_entity.pdbx_description
1 polymer ?
#
loop_
_entity_poly.entity_id
_entity_poly.type
_entity_poly.pdbx_seq_one_letter_code
_entity_poly.pdbx_strand_id
1 'polypeptide(L)'
;MKDLEKAVLESEERFVLMFSSPIQTIRDGIIRYEDSLLPDMYDHNFTWAKGLITQEDLAVLETLRTERKEAHLKIESAQKQDILIKNGFEEELIHTMLKADETFRFPQNKDLSFSSFKKQPDLMKQVVELEVLYYDPSYGEDFCRRRWKRYADKAGVDPRLDIVFALNSQEEVVGYCYTFDDGTTTALDALFVIPSMRHRYVASSLLKHVRQTYSRPLYLHASDEETSKDIYSKLGFSFTSKRYEYLKLFSEEKQ
;
A
#
# COMPACT_ATOMS: atom_id res chain seq x y z
N MET A 1 -13.53 -17.92 9.49
CA MET A 1 -12.47 -17.67 8.48
C MET A 1 -13.05 -16.96 7.26
N LYS A 2 -14.05 -17.54 6.55
CA LYS A 2 -14.69 -16.88 5.38
C LYS A 2 -15.24 -15.48 5.65
N ASP A 3 -15.83 -15.23 6.81
CA ASP A 3 -16.37 -13.91 7.17
C ASP A 3 -15.25 -12.86 7.35
N LEU A 4 -14.09 -13.29 7.88
CA LEU A 4 -12.94 -12.40 8.05
C LEU A 4 -12.23 -12.11 6.71
N GLU A 5 -12.14 -13.11 5.83
CA GLU A 5 -11.64 -12.91 4.46
C GLU A 5 -12.51 -11.89 3.70
N LYS A 6 -13.83 -12.01 3.82
CA LYS A 6 -14.75 -11.04 3.24
C LYS A 6 -14.57 -9.64 3.84
N ALA A 7 -14.41 -9.54 5.16
CA ALA A 7 -14.17 -8.26 5.83
C ALA A 7 -12.87 -7.60 5.38
N VAL A 8 -11.81 -8.39 5.13
CA VAL A 8 -10.54 -7.89 4.56
C VAL A 8 -10.77 -7.31 3.17
N LEU A 9 -11.44 -8.04 2.26
CA LEU A 9 -11.71 -7.56 0.90
C LEU A 9 -12.54 -6.26 0.90
N GLU A 10 -13.55 -6.16 1.76
CA GLU A 10 -14.35 -4.95 1.91
C GLU A 10 -13.53 -3.79 2.52
N SER A 11 -12.57 -4.09 3.38
CA SER A 11 -11.65 -3.11 3.95
C SER A 11 -10.65 -2.60 2.91
N GLU A 12 -10.11 -3.48 2.07
CA GLU A 12 -9.24 -3.12 0.94
C GLU A 12 -9.95 -2.15 -0.01
N GLU A 13 -11.18 -2.44 -0.42
CA GLU A 13 -11.95 -1.55 -1.27
C GLU A 13 -12.16 -0.17 -0.62
N ARG A 14 -12.51 -0.13 0.68
CA ARG A 14 -12.65 1.13 1.42
C ARG A 14 -11.33 1.90 1.53
N PHE A 15 -10.21 1.21 1.71
CA PHE A 15 -8.89 1.83 1.80
C PHE A 15 -8.50 2.50 0.49
N VAL A 16 -8.66 1.80 -0.63
CA VAL A 16 -8.41 2.36 -1.97
C VAL A 16 -9.27 3.60 -2.22
N LEU A 17 -10.56 3.56 -1.91
CA LEU A 17 -11.49 4.66 -2.08
C LEU A 17 -11.20 5.88 -1.17
N MET A 18 -10.27 5.77 -0.22
CA MET A 18 -9.80 6.92 0.56
C MET A 18 -9.01 7.92 -0.28
N PHE A 19 -8.30 7.45 -1.28
CA PHE A 19 -7.44 8.27 -2.14
C PHE A 19 -7.99 8.42 -3.54
N SER A 20 -8.61 7.37 -4.07
CA SER A 20 -9.03 7.26 -5.46
C SER A 20 -10.54 7.38 -5.58
N SER A 21 -10.99 7.98 -6.67
CA SER A 21 -12.41 8.04 -7.03
C SER A 21 -12.64 7.30 -8.35
N PRO A 22 -13.78 6.61 -8.53
CA PRO A 22 -14.12 6.03 -9.82
C PRO A 22 -14.40 7.16 -10.80
N ILE A 23 -13.69 7.18 -11.92
CA ILE A 23 -13.83 8.21 -12.95
C ILE A 23 -14.54 7.70 -14.21
N GLN A 24 -14.41 6.40 -14.48
CA GLN A 24 -15.04 5.81 -15.66
C GLN A 24 -15.30 4.31 -15.45
N THR A 25 -16.49 3.87 -15.82
CA THR A 25 -16.83 2.46 -16.03
C THR A 25 -16.61 2.15 -17.49
N ILE A 26 -15.63 1.28 -17.80
CA ILE A 26 -15.35 0.80 -19.16
C ILE A 26 -16.46 -0.16 -19.59
N ARG A 27 -16.77 -1.12 -18.75
CA ARG A 27 -17.94 -1.99 -18.78
C ARG A 27 -18.20 -2.57 -17.39
N ASP A 28 -19.26 -3.33 -17.21
CA ASP A 28 -19.55 -3.97 -15.93
C ASP A 28 -18.35 -4.75 -15.39
N GLY A 29 -17.94 -4.41 -14.17
CA GLY A 29 -16.79 -4.99 -13.49
C GLY A 29 -15.42 -4.50 -13.94
N ILE A 30 -15.31 -3.52 -14.84
CA ILE A 30 -14.05 -2.85 -15.19
C ILE A 30 -14.19 -1.36 -14.96
N ILE A 31 -13.53 -0.86 -13.91
CA ILE A 31 -13.66 0.52 -13.42
C ILE A 31 -12.28 1.16 -13.31
N ARG A 32 -12.13 2.35 -13.89
CA ARG A 32 -10.95 3.20 -13.74
C ARG A 32 -11.09 4.09 -12.52
N TYR A 33 -10.06 4.09 -11.67
CA TYR A 33 -9.92 4.91 -10.47
C TYR A 33 -8.78 5.93 -10.63
N GLU A 34 -8.92 7.08 -9.96
CA GLU A 34 -7.93 8.15 -10.01
C GLU A 34 -7.83 8.90 -8.69
N ASP A 35 -6.60 9.25 -8.31
CA ASP A 35 -6.28 10.29 -7.34
C ASP A 35 -5.75 11.54 -8.08
N SER A 36 -6.62 12.49 -8.37
CA SER A 36 -6.26 13.72 -9.09
C SER A 36 -5.26 14.61 -8.34
N LEU A 37 -5.06 14.40 -7.05
CA LEU A 37 -4.07 15.12 -6.24
C LEU A 37 -2.68 14.47 -6.26
N LEU A 38 -2.58 13.23 -6.75
CA LEU A 38 -1.33 12.50 -6.89
C LEU A 38 -1.37 11.63 -8.17
N PRO A 39 -1.43 12.25 -9.37
CA PRO A 39 -1.68 11.54 -10.62
C PRO A 39 -0.56 10.60 -11.06
N ASP A 40 0.65 10.77 -10.54
CA ASP A 40 1.82 9.92 -10.79
C ASP A 40 1.96 8.73 -9.82
N MET A 41 1.06 8.60 -8.84
CA MET A 41 1.01 7.44 -7.95
C MET A 41 0.17 6.32 -8.59
N TYR A 42 0.80 5.35 -9.24
CA TYR A 42 0.08 4.29 -9.95
C TYR A 42 -0.79 3.42 -9.01
N ASP A 43 -0.45 3.29 -7.72
CA ASP A 43 -1.29 2.55 -6.75
C ASP A 43 -2.61 3.27 -6.42
N HIS A 44 -2.71 4.56 -6.72
CA HIS A 44 -3.95 5.31 -6.60
C HIS A 44 -4.64 5.56 -7.95
N ASN A 45 -3.94 5.30 -9.06
CA ASN A 45 -4.39 5.59 -10.43
C ASN A 45 -4.38 4.30 -11.26
N PHE A 46 -5.38 3.46 -11.07
CA PHE A 46 -5.42 2.12 -11.64
C PHE A 46 -6.80 1.73 -12.16
N THR A 47 -6.86 0.63 -12.88
CA THR A 47 -8.11 0.00 -13.31
C THR A 47 -8.35 -1.27 -12.53
N TRP A 48 -9.50 -1.37 -11.87
CA TRP A 48 -9.93 -2.62 -11.25
C TRP A 48 -10.70 -3.47 -12.24
N ALA A 49 -10.27 -4.72 -12.45
CA ALA A 49 -10.92 -5.67 -13.35
C ALA A 49 -11.43 -6.90 -12.58
N LYS A 50 -12.75 -6.99 -12.37
CA LYS A 50 -13.41 -8.18 -11.78
C LYS A 50 -13.50 -9.37 -12.75
N GLY A 51 -13.39 -9.11 -14.07
CA GLY A 51 -13.45 -10.10 -15.12
C GLY A 51 -12.21 -10.08 -16.03
N LEU A 52 -12.24 -10.90 -17.08
CA LEU A 52 -11.16 -10.90 -18.07
C LEU A 52 -11.18 -9.62 -18.90
N ILE A 53 -10.02 -9.02 -19.08
CA ILE A 53 -9.81 -7.87 -19.99
C ILE A 53 -9.84 -8.38 -21.44
N THR A 54 -10.54 -7.66 -22.31
CA THR A 54 -10.54 -7.91 -23.77
C THR A 54 -9.59 -6.94 -24.47
N GLN A 55 -9.33 -7.17 -25.76
CA GLN A 55 -8.55 -6.23 -26.58
C GLN A 55 -9.27 -4.89 -26.76
N GLU A 56 -10.61 -4.90 -26.78
CA GLU A 56 -11.43 -3.70 -26.87
C GLU A 56 -11.35 -2.87 -25.56
N ASP A 57 -11.42 -3.54 -24.39
CA ASP A 57 -11.23 -2.86 -23.10
C ASP A 57 -9.85 -2.20 -23.03
N LEU A 58 -8.82 -2.91 -23.49
CA LEU A 58 -7.45 -2.40 -23.47
C LEU A 58 -7.30 -1.18 -24.40
N ALA A 59 -7.89 -1.21 -25.60
CA ALA A 59 -7.87 -0.07 -26.51
C ALA A 59 -8.54 1.18 -25.90
N VAL A 60 -9.65 1.00 -25.18
CA VAL A 60 -10.31 2.10 -24.44
C VAL A 60 -9.40 2.65 -23.36
N LEU A 61 -8.77 1.79 -22.56
CA LEU A 61 -7.85 2.19 -21.49
C LEU A 61 -6.62 2.94 -22.03
N GLU A 62 -6.04 2.48 -23.14
CA GLU A 62 -4.89 3.17 -23.78
C GLU A 62 -5.31 4.52 -24.38
N THR A 63 -6.53 4.65 -24.90
CA THR A 63 -7.09 5.93 -25.36
C THR A 63 -7.21 6.91 -24.19
N LEU A 64 -7.83 6.49 -23.10
CA LEU A 64 -7.98 7.31 -21.89
C LEU A 64 -6.63 7.77 -21.34
N ARG A 65 -5.66 6.85 -21.25
CA ARG A 65 -4.29 7.17 -20.83
C ARG A 65 -3.70 8.27 -21.72
N THR A 66 -3.84 8.14 -23.03
CA THR A 66 -3.29 9.10 -23.99
C THR A 66 -3.95 10.48 -23.86
N GLU A 67 -5.27 10.54 -23.75
CA GLU A 67 -6.03 11.78 -23.56
C GLU A 67 -5.62 12.49 -22.26
N ARG A 68 -5.35 11.73 -21.22
CA ARG A 68 -4.97 12.23 -19.90
C ARG A 68 -3.46 12.44 -19.73
N LYS A 69 -2.65 12.05 -20.72
CA LYS A 69 -1.18 12.12 -20.71
C LYS A 69 -0.55 11.38 -19.52
N GLU A 70 -1.13 10.26 -19.13
CA GLU A 70 -0.59 9.45 -18.04
C GLU A 70 0.66 8.70 -18.50
N ALA A 71 1.71 8.69 -17.66
CA ALA A 71 2.97 8.01 -17.95
C ALA A 71 2.90 6.49 -17.73
N HIS A 72 1.79 5.99 -17.16
CA HIS A 72 1.61 4.57 -16.84
C HIS A 72 0.17 4.12 -17.09
N LEU A 73 0.00 2.80 -17.15
CA LEU A 73 -1.30 2.14 -17.05
C LEU A 73 -1.18 0.97 -16.09
N LYS A 74 -1.86 1.05 -14.95
CA LYS A 74 -1.95 -0.02 -13.96
C LYS A 74 -3.31 -0.68 -14.00
N ILE A 75 -3.33 -2.01 -13.96
CA ILE A 75 -4.54 -2.83 -13.91
C ILE A 75 -4.39 -3.83 -12.77
N GLU A 76 -5.40 -3.90 -11.90
CA GLU A 76 -5.48 -4.88 -10.82
C GLU A 76 -6.61 -5.87 -11.09
N SER A 77 -6.37 -7.15 -10.84
CA SER A 77 -7.35 -8.20 -11.09
C SER A 77 -7.20 -9.37 -10.11
N ALA A 78 -8.31 -9.95 -9.69
CA ALA A 78 -8.32 -11.21 -8.96
C ALA A 78 -7.95 -12.42 -9.84
N GLN A 79 -7.97 -12.28 -11.17
CA GLN A 79 -7.70 -13.33 -12.14
C GLN A 79 -6.49 -12.97 -12.99
N LYS A 80 -5.73 -14.01 -13.38
CA LYS A 80 -4.61 -13.83 -14.32
C LYS A 80 -5.11 -13.35 -15.68
N GLN A 81 -4.40 -12.39 -16.28
CA GLN A 81 -4.75 -11.67 -17.50
C GLN A 81 -3.66 -11.84 -18.57
N ASP A 82 -3.62 -13.01 -19.25
CA ASP A 82 -2.58 -13.31 -20.25
C ASP A 82 -2.53 -12.29 -21.41
N ILE A 83 -3.64 -11.62 -21.69
CA ILE A 83 -3.70 -10.58 -22.71
C ILE A 83 -2.82 -9.37 -22.34
N LEU A 84 -2.75 -9.01 -21.06
CA LEU A 84 -1.93 -7.88 -20.62
C LEU A 84 -0.44 -8.17 -20.79
N ILE A 85 0.00 -9.38 -20.44
CA ILE A 85 1.38 -9.82 -20.65
C ILE A 85 1.76 -9.75 -22.13
N LYS A 86 0.88 -10.23 -23.02
CA LYS A 86 1.08 -10.16 -24.48
C LYS A 86 1.15 -8.72 -25.02
N ASN A 87 0.56 -7.77 -24.32
CA ASN A 87 0.59 -6.33 -24.65
C ASN A 87 1.67 -5.55 -23.90
N GLY A 88 2.65 -6.24 -23.29
CA GLY A 88 3.85 -5.63 -22.69
C GLY A 88 3.66 -5.07 -21.30
N PHE A 89 2.67 -5.56 -20.55
CA PHE A 89 2.54 -5.30 -19.12
C PHE A 89 3.45 -6.22 -18.33
N GLU A 90 4.09 -5.70 -17.31
CA GLU A 90 4.76 -6.48 -16.27
C GLU A 90 3.71 -6.98 -15.27
N GLU A 91 3.77 -8.28 -14.94
CA GLU A 91 2.85 -8.93 -13.99
C GLU A 91 3.52 -9.05 -12.62
N GLU A 92 2.81 -8.67 -11.58
CA GLU A 92 3.19 -8.95 -10.20
C GLU A 92 2.07 -9.69 -9.47
N LEU A 93 2.42 -10.72 -8.69
CA LEU A 93 1.48 -11.44 -7.84
C LEU A 93 1.55 -10.89 -6.41
N ILE A 94 0.45 -10.33 -5.94
CA ILE A 94 0.32 -9.76 -4.61
C ILE A 94 -0.51 -10.70 -3.72
N HIS A 95 0.03 -11.01 -2.56
CA HIS A 95 -0.64 -11.78 -1.53
C HIS A 95 -1.22 -10.87 -0.46
N THR A 96 -2.50 -11.05 -0.16
CA THR A 96 -3.07 -10.49 1.07
C THR A 96 -2.77 -11.44 2.22
N MET A 97 -2.13 -10.95 3.25
CA MET A 97 -1.72 -11.70 4.42
C MET A 97 -2.43 -11.18 5.66
N LEU A 98 -3.01 -12.08 6.44
CA LEU A 98 -3.85 -11.78 7.59
C LEU A 98 -3.27 -12.35 8.88
N LYS A 99 -3.26 -11.53 9.93
CA LYS A 99 -2.97 -11.96 11.30
C LYS A 99 -4.22 -11.74 12.18
N ALA A 100 -4.94 -12.83 12.42
CA ALA A 100 -6.19 -12.79 13.17
C ALA A 100 -5.97 -12.78 14.70
N ASP A 101 -4.95 -13.49 15.18
CA ASP A 101 -4.66 -13.60 16.61
C ASP A 101 -3.79 -12.43 17.14
N GLU A 102 -3.70 -12.33 18.48
CA GLU A 102 -2.90 -11.31 19.17
C GLU A 102 -1.48 -11.77 19.51
N THR A 103 -1.13 -12.99 19.16
CA THR A 103 0.12 -13.60 19.59
C THR A 103 1.27 -13.13 18.73
N PHE A 104 2.26 -12.48 19.32
CA PHE A 104 3.54 -12.15 18.68
C PHE A 104 4.66 -12.94 19.38
N ARG A 105 5.16 -13.97 18.71
CA ARG A 105 6.18 -14.88 19.24
C ARG A 105 7.61 -14.35 19.12
N PHE A 106 7.79 -13.23 18.43
CA PHE A 106 9.11 -12.64 18.21
C PHE A 106 9.57 -11.80 19.40
N PRO A 107 10.87 -11.72 19.63
CA PRO A 107 11.44 -10.75 20.54
C PRO A 107 11.00 -9.33 20.19
N GLN A 108 10.88 -8.50 21.21
CA GLN A 108 10.57 -7.09 21.05
C GLN A 108 11.83 -6.27 21.33
N ASN A 109 12.03 -5.23 20.57
CA ASN A 109 13.04 -4.24 20.89
C ASN A 109 12.49 -3.33 22.01
N LYS A 110 13.06 -3.44 23.21
CA LYS A 110 12.62 -2.70 24.40
C LYS A 110 13.12 -1.26 24.44
N ASP A 111 14.07 -0.92 23.58
CA ASP A 111 14.66 0.42 23.50
C ASP A 111 13.85 1.36 22.60
N LEU A 112 12.71 0.87 22.06
CA LEU A 112 11.81 1.65 21.23
C LEU A 112 10.66 2.20 22.03
N SER A 113 10.30 3.45 21.72
CA SER A 113 9.00 4.04 22.03
C SER A 113 8.17 4.16 20.76
N PHE A 114 6.86 4.39 20.93
CA PHE A 114 5.93 4.47 19.80
C PHE A 114 5.08 5.72 19.90
N SER A 115 4.85 6.36 18.76
CA SER A 115 3.96 7.49 18.63
C SER A 115 3.16 7.39 17.34
N SER A 116 2.32 8.38 17.06
CA SER A 116 1.58 8.43 15.80
C SER A 116 1.47 9.87 15.31
N PHE A 117 1.10 10.02 14.03
CA PHE A 117 0.87 11.31 13.40
C PHE A 117 -0.17 12.14 14.17
N LYS A 118 -1.24 11.50 14.65
CA LYS A 118 -2.28 12.19 15.44
C LYS A 118 -1.78 12.73 16.77
N LYS A 119 -0.74 12.13 17.35
CA LYS A 119 -0.14 12.57 18.62
C LYS A 119 1.01 13.56 18.41
N GLN A 120 1.85 13.29 17.41
CA GLN A 120 3.07 14.06 17.13
C GLN A 120 3.22 14.29 15.62
N PRO A 121 2.42 15.19 15.01
CA PRO A 121 2.44 15.43 13.57
C PRO A 121 3.80 15.94 13.05
N ASP A 122 4.59 16.60 13.87
CA ASP A 122 5.92 17.11 13.50
C ASP A 122 6.92 16.00 13.12
N LEU A 123 6.73 14.76 13.62
CA LEU A 123 7.56 13.61 13.24
C LEU A 123 7.43 13.26 11.75
N MET A 124 6.38 13.74 11.10
CA MET A 124 6.19 13.54 9.66
C MET A 124 7.33 14.09 8.82
N LYS A 125 8.01 15.14 9.28
CA LYS A 125 9.19 15.69 8.61
C LYS A 125 10.31 14.66 8.53
N GLN A 126 10.55 13.91 9.60
CA GLN A 126 11.56 12.85 9.63
C GLN A 126 11.17 11.70 8.67
N VAL A 127 9.89 11.32 8.61
CA VAL A 127 9.42 10.29 7.65
C VAL A 127 9.71 10.71 6.22
N VAL A 128 9.38 11.96 5.85
CA VAL A 128 9.64 12.48 4.50
C VAL A 128 11.13 12.46 4.16
N GLU A 129 12.00 12.87 5.10
CA GLU A 129 13.45 12.83 4.91
C GLU A 129 13.99 11.41 4.74
N LEU A 130 13.47 10.44 5.50
CA LEU A 130 13.83 9.04 5.37
C LEU A 130 13.38 8.45 4.03
N GLU A 131 12.20 8.82 3.56
CA GLU A 131 11.71 8.38 2.24
C GLU A 131 12.57 8.94 1.10
N VAL A 132 12.90 10.23 1.15
CA VAL A 132 13.80 10.86 0.18
C VAL A 132 15.18 10.19 0.17
N LEU A 133 15.67 9.81 1.36
CA LEU A 133 17.00 9.21 1.49
C LEU A 133 17.06 7.74 1.03
N TYR A 134 16.00 6.96 1.25
CA TYR A 134 16.03 5.49 1.11
C TYR A 134 15.06 4.93 0.07
N TYR A 135 14.15 5.74 -0.45
CA TYR A 135 13.21 5.30 -1.48
C TYR A 135 13.88 5.21 -2.84
N ASP A 136 13.28 4.44 -3.76
CA ASP A 136 13.85 4.24 -5.08
C ASP A 136 14.12 5.59 -5.78
N PRO A 137 15.38 5.88 -6.19
CA PRO A 137 15.74 7.12 -6.85
C PRO A 137 14.95 7.42 -8.14
N SER A 138 14.32 6.41 -8.75
CA SER A 138 13.48 6.58 -9.95
C SER A 138 12.25 7.45 -9.71
N TYR A 139 11.74 7.51 -8.47
CA TYR A 139 10.57 8.33 -8.14
C TYR A 139 10.92 9.80 -7.81
N GLY A 140 12.12 10.05 -7.32
CA GLY A 140 12.61 11.38 -7.00
C GLY A 140 12.02 12.00 -5.72
N GLU A 141 12.70 13.04 -5.24
CA GLU A 141 12.37 13.73 -3.97
C GLU A 141 10.98 14.38 -3.99
N ASP A 142 10.61 15.04 -5.10
CA ASP A 142 9.34 15.73 -5.20
C ASP A 142 8.16 14.77 -5.05
N PHE A 143 8.23 13.60 -5.69
CA PHE A 143 7.21 12.56 -5.55
C PHE A 143 7.08 12.09 -4.10
N CYS A 144 8.19 11.76 -3.43
CA CYS A 144 8.18 11.34 -2.03
C CYS A 144 7.52 12.38 -1.11
N ARG A 145 7.86 13.67 -1.32
CA ARG A 145 7.27 14.77 -0.54
C ARG A 145 5.76 14.91 -0.79
N ARG A 146 5.30 14.84 -2.04
CA ARG A 146 3.88 14.92 -2.40
C ARG A 146 3.10 13.72 -1.87
N ARG A 147 3.65 12.50 -2.00
CA ARG A 147 3.03 11.27 -1.51
C ARG A 147 2.77 11.33 -0.01
N TRP A 148 3.80 11.64 0.77
CA TRP A 148 3.67 11.68 2.23
C TRP A 148 2.82 12.86 2.73
N LYS A 149 2.87 13.98 2.01
CA LYS A 149 1.93 15.08 2.28
C LYS A 149 0.48 14.62 2.06
N ARG A 150 0.21 13.90 0.97
CA ARG A 150 -1.12 13.37 0.65
C ARG A 150 -1.62 12.41 1.75
N TYR A 151 -0.75 11.55 2.27
CA TYR A 151 -1.07 10.65 3.37
C TYR A 151 -1.32 11.40 4.69
N ALA A 152 -0.47 12.35 5.03
CA ALA A 152 -0.64 13.19 6.22
C ALA A 152 -1.93 14.02 6.17
N ASP A 153 -2.23 14.65 5.04
CA ASP A 153 -3.45 15.43 4.85
C ASP A 153 -4.70 14.55 5.07
N LYS A 154 -4.70 13.31 4.56
CA LYS A 154 -5.80 12.36 4.79
C LYS A 154 -5.88 11.90 6.24
N ALA A 155 -4.76 11.52 6.86
CA ALA A 155 -4.72 11.10 8.26
C ALA A 155 -5.13 12.23 9.22
N GLY A 156 -4.92 13.48 8.83
CA GLY A 156 -5.34 14.66 9.59
C GLY A 156 -6.87 14.88 9.62
N VAL A 157 -7.60 14.35 8.65
CA VAL A 157 -9.06 14.56 8.53
C VAL A 157 -9.89 13.28 8.69
N ASP A 158 -9.32 12.11 8.41
CA ASP A 158 -10.02 10.83 8.55
C ASP A 158 -9.54 10.07 9.79
N PRO A 159 -10.43 9.84 10.78
CA PRO A 159 -10.06 9.17 12.02
C PRO A 159 -9.61 7.71 11.84
N ARG A 160 -9.94 7.07 10.72
CA ARG A 160 -9.55 5.69 10.40
C ARG A 160 -8.09 5.56 9.97
N LEU A 161 -7.47 6.66 9.52
CA LEU A 161 -6.10 6.68 9.06
C LEU A 161 -5.15 7.20 10.14
N ASP A 162 -3.98 6.59 10.25
CA ASP A 162 -2.87 7.11 11.07
C ASP A 162 -1.53 6.68 10.48
N ILE A 163 -0.46 7.34 10.89
CA ILE A 163 0.91 6.94 10.59
C ILE A 163 1.57 6.66 11.93
N VAL A 164 2.02 5.45 12.14
CA VAL A 164 2.60 4.99 13.41
C VAL A 164 4.12 4.98 13.29
N PHE A 165 4.79 5.56 14.27
CA PHE A 165 6.23 5.73 14.32
C PHE A 165 6.85 4.86 15.42
N ALA A 166 7.97 4.22 15.11
CA ALA A 166 8.90 3.64 16.09
C ALA A 166 10.07 4.61 16.29
N LEU A 167 10.32 4.99 17.54
CA LEU A 167 11.32 5.98 17.91
C LEU A 167 12.43 5.32 18.72
N ASN A 168 13.68 5.73 18.49
CA ASN A 168 14.81 5.35 19.32
C ASN A 168 14.88 6.20 20.61
N SER A 169 15.93 6.00 21.42
CA SER A 169 16.13 6.75 22.68
C SER A 169 16.42 8.25 22.49
N GLN A 170 16.73 8.69 21.27
CA GLN A 170 16.92 10.09 20.90
C GLN A 170 15.65 10.73 20.32
N GLU A 171 14.51 10.03 20.37
CA GLU A 171 13.23 10.44 19.75
C GLU A 171 13.29 10.57 18.21
N GLU A 172 14.24 9.88 17.58
CA GLU A 172 14.34 9.83 16.13
C GLU A 172 13.49 8.68 15.56
N VAL A 173 12.84 8.93 14.42
CA VAL A 173 12.06 7.92 13.70
C VAL A 173 13.01 6.89 13.08
N VAL A 174 12.91 5.64 13.53
CA VAL A 174 13.70 4.50 13.01
C VAL A 174 12.87 3.49 12.23
N GLY A 175 11.56 3.66 12.25
CA GLY A 175 10.62 2.88 11.45
C GLY A 175 9.22 3.47 11.54
N TYR A 176 8.40 3.19 10.55
CA TYR A 176 7.01 3.65 10.50
C TYR A 176 6.15 2.71 9.66
N CYS A 177 4.85 2.85 9.79
CA CYS A 177 3.87 2.28 8.87
C CYS A 177 2.64 3.18 8.81
N TYR A 178 1.92 3.07 7.69
CA TYR A 178 0.60 3.67 7.52
C TYR A 178 -0.46 2.65 7.95
N THR A 179 -1.53 3.10 8.61
CA THR A 179 -2.60 2.23 9.10
C THR A 179 -3.97 2.75 8.68
N PHE A 180 -4.85 1.83 8.31
CA PHE A 180 -6.26 2.11 8.10
C PHE A 180 -7.11 1.14 8.94
N ASP A 181 -7.78 1.65 9.99
CA ASP A 181 -8.67 0.89 10.86
C ASP A 181 -10.14 1.20 10.51
N ASP A 182 -10.81 0.25 9.90
CA ASP A 182 -12.23 0.41 9.53
C ASP A 182 -13.23 -0.05 10.61
N GLY A 183 -12.71 -0.42 11.78
CA GLY A 183 -13.50 -0.93 12.90
C GLY A 183 -13.69 -2.45 12.91
N THR A 184 -13.35 -3.13 11.83
CA THR A 184 -13.40 -4.61 11.69
C THR A 184 -12.00 -5.20 11.54
N THR A 185 -11.19 -4.61 10.69
CA THR A 185 -9.81 -4.99 10.43
C THR A 185 -8.92 -3.74 10.39
N THR A 186 -7.62 -3.92 10.51
CA THR A 186 -6.63 -2.85 10.34
C THR A 186 -5.67 -3.22 9.22
N ALA A 187 -5.68 -2.44 8.15
CA ALA A 187 -4.69 -2.51 7.09
C ALA A 187 -3.35 -1.92 7.57
N LEU A 188 -2.27 -2.50 7.08
CA LEU A 188 -0.90 -2.00 7.23
C LEU A 188 -0.32 -1.76 5.85
N ASP A 189 0.20 -0.57 5.64
CA ASP A 189 0.86 -0.19 4.40
C ASP A 189 2.14 0.59 4.69
N ALA A 190 3.04 0.68 3.70
CA ALA A 190 4.29 1.43 3.78
C ALA A 190 5.14 1.10 5.02
N LEU A 191 5.20 -0.18 5.44
CA LEU A 191 6.04 -0.59 6.57
C LEU A 191 7.52 -0.44 6.21
N PHE A 192 8.17 0.49 6.89
CA PHE A 192 9.58 0.80 6.67
C PHE A 192 10.39 0.73 7.96
N VAL A 193 11.65 0.30 7.84
CA VAL A 193 12.67 0.34 8.91
C VAL A 193 13.98 0.80 8.28
N ILE A 194 14.62 1.81 8.88
CA ILE A 194 15.91 2.31 8.40
C ILE A 194 16.94 1.17 8.34
N PRO A 195 17.85 1.16 7.34
CA PRO A 195 18.79 0.05 7.15
C PRO A 195 19.62 -0.29 8.39
N SER A 196 20.09 0.71 9.15
CA SER A 196 20.91 0.53 10.35
C SER A 196 20.16 -0.12 11.53
N MET A 197 18.83 -0.15 11.50
CA MET A 197 17.98 -0.74 12.54
C MET A 197 17.27 -2.02 12.09
N ARG A 198 17.53 -2.49 10.85
CA ARG A 198 17.04 -3.81 10.40
C ARG A 198 17.64 -4.93 11.24
N HIS A 199 16.94 -6.07 11.32
CA HIS A 199 17.30 -7.22 12.14
C HIS A 199 17.38 -6.95 13.67
N ARG A 200 16.85 -5.80 14.12
CA ARG A 200 16.75 -5.41 15.55
C ARG A 200 15.31 -5.42 16.06
N TYR A 201 14.45 -6.22 15.45
CA TYR A 201 13.04 -6.39 15.83
C TYR A 201 12.18 -5.11 15.79
N VAL A 202 12.59 -4.08 15.03
CA VAL A 202 11.81 -2.84 14.92
C VAL A 202 10.46 -3.12 14.26
N ALA A 203 10.45 -3.80 13.10
CA ALA A 203 9.20 -4.13 12.39
C ALA A 203 8.25 -4.96 13.25
N SER A 204 8.74 -6.03 13.90
CA SER A 204 7.89 -6.87 14.77
C SER A 204 7.36 -6.12 15.99
N SER A 205 8.14 -5.19 16.55
CA SER A 205 7.70 -4.33 17.65
C SER A 205 6.63 -3.34 17.21
N LEU A 206 6.79 -2.74 16.01
CA LEU A 206 5.83 -1.81 15.42
C LEU A 206 4.49 -2.53 15.12
N LEU A 207 4.54 -3.68 14.47
CA LEU A 207 3.35 -4.50 14.19
C LEU A 207 2.59 -4.91 15.45
N LYS A 208 3.33 -5.30 16.50
CA LYS A 208 2.72 -5.61 17.79
C LYS A 208 2.07 -4.38 18.42
N HIS A 209 2.73 -3.23 18.37
CA HIS A 209 2.17 -1.97 18.88
C HIS A 209 0.87 -1.61 18.15
N VAL A 210 0.85 -1.68 16.81
CA VAL A 210 -0.36 -1.46 16.01
C VAL A 210 -1.48 -2.41 16.41
N ARG A 211 -1.19 -3.71 16.52
CA ARG A 211 -2.18 -4.72 16.92
C ARG A 211 -2.78 -4.44 18.30
N GLN A 212 -1.95 -4.00 19.25
CA GLN A 212 -2.40 -3.64 20.60
C GLN A 212 -3.23 -2.34 20.63
N THR A 213 -2.87 -1.37 19.77
CA THR A 213 -3.55 -0.09 19.70
C THR A 213 -4.97 -0.23 19.16
N TYR A 214 -5.14 -0.95 18.05
CA TYR A 214 -6.43 -1.08 17.39
C TYR A 214 -7.24 -2.28 17.85
N SER A 215 -6.60 -3.30 18.42
CA SER A 215 -7.27 -4.55 18.89
C SER A 215 -8.08 -5.25 17.79
N ARG A 216 -7.65 -5.15 16.53
CA ARG A 216 -8.30 -5.73 15.35
C ARG A 216 -7.37 -6.71 14.64
N PRO A 217 -7.89 -7.68 13.87
CA PRO A 217 -7.07 -8.45 12.95
C PRO A 217 -6.29 -7.52 12.01
N LEU A 218 -4.99 -7.78 11.85
CA LEU A 218 -4.12 -7.01 10.95
C LEU A 218 -4.05 -7.69 9.59
N TYR A 219 -4.11 -6.93 8.51
CA TYR A 219 -3.77 -7.44 7.19
C TYR A 219 -2.80 -6.49 6.48
N LEU A 220 -2.08 -7.05 5.51
CA LEU A 220 -1.13 -6.34 4.67
C LEU A 220 -1.00 -7.04 3.31
N HIS A 221 -0.36 -6.36 2.38
CA HIS A 221 -0.01 -6.91 1.08
C HIS A 221 1.48 -7.22 1.01
N ALA A 222 1.83 -8.29 0.32
CA ALA A 222 3.20 -8.72 0.09
C ALA A 222 3.36 -9.24 -1.34
N SER A 223 4.35 -8.74 -2.05
CA SER A 223 4.74 -9.26 -3.35
C SER A 223 5.23 -10.70 -3.25
N ASP A 224 4.91 -11.51 -4.27
CA ASP A 224 5.43 -12.89 -4.36
C ASP A 224 6.94 -12.91 -4.63
N GLU A 225 7.45 -11.90 -5.31
CA GLU A 225 8.88 -11.77 -5.65
C GLU A 225 9.75 -11.33 -4.47
N GLU A 226 9.14 -10.68 -3.46
CA GLU A 226 9.86 -10.18 -2.31
C GLU A 226 9.98 -11.21 -1.17
N THR A 227 11.05 -11.09 -0.38
CA THR A 227 11.25 -11.89 0.83
C THR A 227 10.36 -11.46 2.01
N SER A 228 9.63 -10.36 1.86
CA SER A 228 8.74 -9.78 2.89
C SER A 228 7.64 -10.76 3.31
N LYS A 229 7.06 -11.53 2.37
CA LYS A 229 6.06 -12.58 2.66
C LYS A 229 6.56 -13.62 3.66
N ASP A 230 7.83 -14.01 3.55
CA ASP A 230 8.44 -14.99 4.47
C ASP A 230 8.63 -14.42 5.89
N ILE A 231 8.93 -13.13 5.98
CA ILE A 231 9.03 -12.42 7.25
C ILE A 231 7.65 -12.36 7.89
N TYR A 232 6.62 -11.97 7.14
CA TYR A 232 5.25 -11.91 7.65
C TYR A 232 4.70 -13.27 8.05
N SER A 233 5.00 -14.33 7.28
CA SER A 233 4.63 -15.70 7.65
C SER A 233 5.26 -16.11 8.98
N LYS A 234 6.54 -15.79 9.20
CA LYS A 234 7.23 -16.01 10.49
C LYS A 234 6.59 -15.20 11.61
N LEU A 235 6.08 -14.00 11.34
CA LEU A 235 5.36 -13.15 12.31
C LEU A 235 3.92 -13.63 12.60
N GLY A 236 3.49 -14.71 11.95
CA GLY A 236 2.21 -15.37 12.19
C GLY A 236 1.09 -14.84 11.29
N PHE A 237 1.43 -14.12 10.22
CA PHE A 237 0.46 -13.83 9.16
C PHE A 237 0.25 -15.07 8.29
N SER A 238 -0.97 -15.27 7.82
CA SER A 238 -1.35 -16.34 6.89
C SER A 238 -1.91 -15.76 5.60
N PHE A 239 -1.66 -16.45 4.50
CA PHE A 239 -2.23 -16.09 3.20
C PHE A 239 -3.76 -16.21 3.23
N THR A 240 -4.44 -15.20 2.69
CA THR A 240 -5.92 -15.15 2.65
C THR A 240 -6.43 -15.12 1.24
N SER A 241 -5.90 -14.21 0.43
CA SER A 241 -6.26 -14.01 -0.97
C SER A 241 -5.04 -13.59 -1.77
N LYS A 242 -5.21 -13.53 -3.07
CA LYS A 242 -4.21 -13.03 -4.01
C LYS A 242 -4.87 -12.19 -5.08
N ARG A 243 -4.13 -11.21 -5.60
CA ARG A 243 -4.48 -10.47 -6.81
C ARG A 243 -3.27 -10.36 -7.71
N TYR A 244 -3.53 -10.07 -8.96
CA TYR A 244 -2.50 -9.76 -9.95
C TYR A 244 -2.51 -8.27 -10.21
N GLU A 245 -1.33 -7.69 -10.22
CA GLU A 245 -1.10 -6.31 -10.63
C GLU A 245 -0.34 -6.32 -11.94
N TYR A 246 -0.76 -5.48 -12.86
CA TYR A 246 -0.16 -5.34 -14.18
C TYR A 246 0.20 -3.88 -14.38
N LEU A 247 1.46 -3.62 -14.64
CA LEU A 247 1.98 -2.27 -14.86
C LEU A 247 2.63 -2.17 -16.24
N LYS A 248 2.28 -1.12 -16.96
CA LYS A 248 2.96 -0.74 -18.20
C LYS A 248 3.36 0.72 -18.10
N LEU A 249 4.66 0.98 -18.15
CA LEU A 249 5.22 2.33 -18.22
C LEU A 249 5.35 2.75 -19.67
N PHE A 250 5.08 4.01 -19.95
CA PHE A 250 5.24 4.59 -21.27
C PHE A 250 6.35 5.65 -21.17
N SER A 251 7.41 5.48 -21.97
CA SER A 251 8.41 6.54 -22.13
C SER A 251 7.73 7.80 -22.67
N GLU A 252 8.07 8.96 -22.11
CA GLU A 252 7.70 10.22 -22.75
C GLU A 252 8.28 10.19 -24.18
N GLU A 253 7.41 10.21 -25.19
CA GLU A 253 7.85 10.49 -26.54
C GLU A 253 8.49 11.88 -26.50
N LYS A 254 9.82 11.93 -26.66
CA LYS A 254 10.53 13.18 -26.85
C LYS A 254 9.96 13.84 -28.11
N GLN A 255 9.03 14.77 -27.91
CA GLN A 255 8.58 15.69 -28.94
C GLN A 255 9.68 16.68 -29.28
#